data_e4e35b57821d9a44ef53f71730ef3381
#
_entry.id   e4e35b57821d9a44ef53f71730ef3381
#
_cell.length_a   1.000
_cell.length_b   1.000
_cell.length_c   1.000
_cell.angle_alpha   90.00
_cell.angle_beta   90.00
_cell.angle_gamma   90.00
#
_symmetry.space_group_name_H-M   'P 1'
#
loop_
_entity.id
_entity.type
_entity.pdbx_description
1 polymer ?
#
loop_
_entity_poly.entity_id
_entity_poly.type
_entity_poly.pdbx_seq_one_letter_code
_entity_poly.pdbx_strand_id
1 'polypeptide(L)'
;AAAGVTSKGNLSCIEPYEFMYKKAAINSSSTRILLVDSSKFGKMRPCMFSNLSDFDIVITDGDIGGNWIRLFEQSNLKYIIV
;
A
#
# COMPACT_ATOMS: atom_id res chain seq x y z
N ALA A 1 -6.84 0.78 -3.22
CA ALA A 1 -6.22 1.94 -2.59
C ALA A 1 -6.21 1.81 -1.07
N ALA A 2 -5.32 2.54 -0.42
CA ALA A 2 -5.21 2.58 1.03
C ALA A 2 -5.35 4.01 1.53
N ALA A 3 -5.78 4.19 2.77
CA ALA A 3 -5.86 5.50 3.40
C ALA A 3 -4.57 5.85 4.16
N GLY A 4 -3.71 4.88 4.40
CA GLY A 4 -2.42 5.11 5.03
C GLY A 4 -1.46 3.98 4.76
N VAL A 5 -0.16 4.33 4.71
CA VAL A 5 0.94 3.37 4.56
C VAL A 5 1.97 3.70 5.63
N THR A 6 2.23 2.77 6.54
CA THR A 6 3.19 2.99 7.61
C THR A 6 4.63 2.74 7.16
N SER A 7 5.59 3.16 7.99
CA SER A 7 7.01 2.96 7.71
C SER A 7 7.42 1.48 7.67
N LYS A 8 6.59 0.60 8.23
CA LYS A 8 6.80 -0.85 8.15
C LYS A 8 6.08 -1.48 6.95
N GLY A 9 5.47 -0.65 6.10
CA GLY A 9 4.76 -1.11 4.92
C GLY A 9 3.35 -1.62 5.18
N ASN A 10 2.79 -1.39 6.37
CA ASN A 10 1.42 -1.80 6.67
C ASN A 10 0.43 -0.85 6.01
N LEU A 11 -0.57 -1.42 5.35
CA LEU A 11 -1.63 -0.68 4.68
C LEU A 11 -2.86 -0.62 5.58
N SER A 12 -3.45 0.56 5.69
CA SER A 12 -4.59 0.76 6.58
C SER A 12 -5.74 1.47 5.88
N CYS A 13 -6.95 1.24 6.38
CA CYS A 13 -8.16 1.90 5.95
C CYS A 13 -8.89 2.50 7.16
N ILE A 14 -9.89 3.34 6.89
CA ILE A 14 -10.58 4.08 7.95
C ILE A 14 -11.73 3.27 8.52
N GLU A 15 -12.54 2.67 7.65
CA GLU A 15 -13.79 2.02 8.05
C GLU A 15 -13.63 0.50 8.12
N PRO A 16 -14.12 -0.15 9.20
CA PRO A 16 -14.00 -1.61 9.33
C PRO A 16 -14.62 -2.41 8.19
N TYR A 17 -15.69 -1.92 7.57
CA TYR A 17 -16.31 -2.64 6.46
C TYR A 17 -15.41 -2.66 5.22
N GLU A 18 -14.55 -1.66 5.04
CA GLU A 18 -13.59 -1.63 3.94
C GLU A 18 -12.56 -2.75 4.06
N PHE A 19 -12.23 -3.13 5.30
CA PHE A 19 -11.28 -4.21 5.57
C PHE A 19 -11.70 -5.50 4.87
N MET A 20 -12.95 -5.89 4.98
CA MET A 20 -13.42 -7.14 4.40
C MET A 20 -13.36 -7.14 2.87
N TYR A 21 -13.77 -6.04 2.25
CA TYR A 21 -13.73 -5.93 0.79
C TYR A 21 -12.30 -5.92 0.27
N LYS A 22 -11.41 -5.19 0.93
CA LYS A 22 -10.01 -5.09 0.52
C LYS A 22 -9.28 -6.42 0.70
N LYS A 23 -9.52 -7.12 1.79
CA LYS A 23 -8.97 -8.46 2.02
C LYS A 23 -9.44 -9.44 0.96
N ALA A 24 -10.73 -9.44 0.66
CA ALA A 24 -11.29 -10.34 -0.35
C ALA A 24 -10.69 -10.06 -1.73
N ALA A 25 -10.53 -8.80 -2.10
CA ALA A 25 -9.93 -8.42 -3.38
C ALA A 25 -8.49 -8.91 -3.48
N ILE A 26 -7.69 -8.74 -2.43
CA ILE A 26 -6.31 -9.21 -2.40
C ILE A 26 -6.26 -10.73 -2.52
N ASN A 27 -7.09 -11.46 -1.76
CA ASN A 27 -7.06 -12.91 -1.73
C ASN A 27 -7.52 -13.55 -3.04
N SER A 28 -8.36 -12.85 -3.82
CA SER A 28 -8.89 -13.37 -5.08
C SER A 28 -8.10 -12.95 -6.31
N SER A 29 -7.10 -12.10 -6.15
CA SER A 29 -6.31 -11.57 -7.28
C SER A 29 -5.04 -12.37 -7.50
N SER A 30 -4.73 -12.68 -8.77
CA SER A 30 -3.46 -13.32 -9.13
C SER A 30 -2.33 -12.31 -9.28
N THR A 31 -2.65 -11.10 -9.75
CA THR A 31 -1.71 -9.97 -9.79
C THR A 31 -2.30 -8.85 -8.95
N ARG A 32 -1.49 -8.31 -8.04
CA ARG A 32 -1.95 -7.32 -7.08
C ARG A 32 -1.23 -6.00 -7.31
N ILE A 33 -2.01 -4.98 -7.66
CA ILE A 33 -1.50 -3.64 -7.94
C ILE A 33 -2.09 -2.68 -6.90
N LEU A 34 -1.22 -1.96 -6.21
CA LEU A 34 -1.64 -0.95 -5.25
C LEU A 34 -1.56 0.43 -5.89
N LEU A 35 -2.69 1.12 -5.92
CA LEU A 35 -2.76 2.52 -6.32
C LEU A 35 -2.89 3.35 -5.05
N VAL A 36 -1.93 4.23 -4.81
CA VAL A 36 -1.95 5.07 -3.61
C VAL A 36 -1.27 6.40 -3.91
N ASP A 37 -1.89 7.51 -3.53
CA ASP A 37 -1.26 8.80 -3.72
C ASP A 37 -0.23 9.08 -2.63
N SER A 38 0.74 9.94 -2.93
CA SER A 38 1.89 10.20 -2.06
C SER A 38 1.50 10.75 -0.69
N SER A 39 0.35 11.38 -0.56
CA SER A 39 -0.10 11.94 0.73
C SER A 39 -0.44 10.89 1.78
N LYS A 40 -0.60 9.63 1.37
CA LYS A 40 -0.97 8.54 2.27
C LYS A 40 0.24 7.90 2.97
N PHE A 41 1.43 8.14 2.45
CA PHE A 41 2.65 7.58 3.05
C PHE A 41 2.93 8.25 4.40
N GLY A 42 3.29 7.43 5.38
CA GLY A 42 3.55 7.89 6.73
C GLY A 42 2.31 8.01 7.62
N LYS A 43 1.15 7.66 7.11
CA LYS A 43 -0.10 7.73 7.88
C LYS A 43 -0.54 6.35 8.33
N MET A 44 -1.05 6.25 9.56
CA MET A 44 -1.65 5.04 10.10
C MET A 44 -3.12 5.31 10.39
N ARG A 45 -3.99 4.43 9.87
CA ARG A 45 -5.42 4.49 10.09
C ARG A 45 -5.87 3.31 10.96
N PRO A 46 -7.12 3.31 11.50
CA PRO A 46 -7.53 2.32 12.50
C PRO A 46 -7.49 0.86 12.03
N CYS A 47 -7.78 0.60 10.77
CA CYS A 47 -7.93 -0.78 10.28
C CYS A 47 -6.79 -1.14 9.36
N MET A 48 -5.80 -1.87 9.86
CA MET A 48 -4.73 -2.43 9.02
C MET A 48 -5.25 -3.68 8.32
N PHE A 49 -5.16 -3.72 6.99
CA PHE A 49 -5.71 -4.81 6.20
C PHE A 49 -4.68 -5.59 5.39
N SER A 50 -3.48 -5.05 5.19
CA SER A 50 -2.49 -5.70 4.35
C SER A 50 -1.10 -5.13 4.62
N ASN A 51 -0.12 -5.60 3.85
CA ASN A 51 1.23 -5.09 3.86
C ASN A 51 1.71 -4.94 2.42
N LEU A 52 2.68 -4.07 2.17
CA LEU A 52 3.25 -3.90 0.84
C LEU A 52 3.76 -5.21 0.25
N SER A 53 4.22 -6.14 1.10
CA SER A 53 4.70 -7.46 0.66
C SER A 53 3.59 -8.32 0.02
N ASP A 54 2.34 -7.97 0.19
CA ASP A 54 1.22 -8.68 -0.44
C ASP A 54 0.98 -8.24 -1.89
N PHE A 55 1.71 -7.25 -2.38
CA PHE A 55 1.49 -6.66 -3.70
C PHE A 55 2.65 -6.92 -4.63
N ASP A 56 2.38 -6.91 -5.93
CA ASP A 56 3.38 -7.06 -6.98
C ASP A 56 3.89 -5.71 -7.47
N ILE A 57 3.01 -4.73 -7.55
CA ILE A 57 3.32 -3.41 -8.09
C ILE A 57 2.63 -2.34 -7.25
N VAL A 58 3.36 -1.25 -6.97
CA VAL A 58 2.76 -0.04 -6.41
C VAL A 58 2.87 1.09 -7.42
N ILE A 59 1.77 1.81 -7.62
CA ILE A 59 1.74 2.99 -8.47
C ILE A 59 1.36 4.18 -7.59
N THR A 60 2.22 5.18 -7.57
CA THR A 60 2.01 6.38 -6.76
C THR A 60 2.43 7.62 -7.54
N ASP A 61 2.20 8.78 -6.97
CA ASP A 61 2.51 10.06 -7.59
C ASP A 61 3.50 10.86 -6.74
N GLY A 62 4.07 11.90 -7.36
CA GLY A 62 4.89 12.88 -6.65
C GLY A 62 6.24 12.36 -6.20
N ASP A 63 6.88 13.17 -5.36
CA ASP A 63 8.17 12.84 -4.76
C ASP A 63 7.95 12.26 -3.37
N ILE A 64 8.02 10.95 -3.29
CA ILE A 64 7.80 10.24 -2.03
C ILE A 64 9.06 10.09 -1.18
N GLY A 65 10.22 10.49 -1.74
CA GLY A 65 11.49 10.40 -1.03
C GLY A 65 12.12 9.01 -1.04
N GLY A 66 13.43 9.01 -0.80
CA GLY A 66 14.25 7.81 -0.93
C GLY A 66 13.94 6.71 0.07
N ASN A 67 13.43 7.05 1.27
CA ASN A 67 13.11 6.06 2.29
C ASN A 67 11.99 5.11 1.83
N TRP A 68 10.98 5.64 1.15
CA TRP A 68 9.86 4.83 0.64
C TRP A 68 10.31 3.98 -0.54
N ILE A 69 11.12 4.54 -1.43
CA ILE A 69 11.68 3.78 -2.56
C ILE A 69 12.54 2.63 -2.04
N ARG A 70 13.34 2.87 -1.01
CA ARG A 70 14.16 1.82 -0.38
C ARG A 70 13.29 0.72 0.21
N LEU A 71 12.17 1.09 0.84
CA LEU A 71 11.22 0.11 1.37
C LEU A 71 10.64 -0.76 0.26
N PHE A 72 10.28 -0.17 -0.87
CA PHE A 72 9.78 -0.92 -2.02
C PHE A 72 10.82 -1.92 -2.52
N GLU A 73 12.05 -1.49 -2.64
CA GLU A 73 13.15 -2.35 -3.10
C GLU A 73 13.43 -3.50 -2.14
N GLN A 74 13.40 -3.22 -0.84
CA GLN A 74 13.58 -4.26 0.18
C GLN A 74 12.44 -5.28 0.19
N SER A 75 11.27 -4.87 -0.23
CA SER A 75 10.07 -5.74 -0.29
C SER A 75 9.94 -6.47 -1.63
N ASN A 76 10.92 -6.35 -2.53
CA ASN A 76 10.86 -6.88 -3.89
C ASN A 76 9.66 -6.38 -4.67
N LEU A 77 9.26 -5.16 -4.42
CA LEU A 77 8.06 -4.57 -4.97
C LEU A 77 8.44 -3.65 -6.14
N LYS A 78 7.84 -3.87 -7.29
CA LYS A 78 7.97 -2.94 -8.41
C LYS A 78 7.20 -1.67 -8.10
N TYR A 79 7.74 -0.53 -8.50
CA TYR A 79 7.07 0.74 -8.27
C TYR A 79 7.11 1.60 -9.52
N ILE A 80 6.03 2.39 -9.70
CA ILE A 80 5.89 3.35 -10.79
C ILE A 80 5.46 4.66 -10.16
N ILE A 81 6.23 5.73 -10.42
CA ILE A 81 5.90 7.07 -9.95
C ILE A 81 5.45 7.88 -11.16
N VAL A 82 4.22 8.38 -11.11
CA VAL A 82 3.65 9.15 -12.20
C VAL A 82 3.67 10.64 -11.95
#